data_b63cc3a2ea5040b4fae23c68789fe8e3
#
_entry.id   b63cc3a2ea5040b4fae23c68789fe8e3
#
_cell.length_a   1.000
_cell.length_b   1.000
_cell.length_c   1.000
_cell.angle_alpha   90.00
_cell.angle_beta   90.00
_cell.angle_gamma   90.00
#
_symmetry.space_group_name_H-M   'P 1'
#
loop_
_entity.id
_entity.type
_entity.pdbx_description
1 polymer ?
#
loop_
_entity_poly.entity_id
_entity_poly.type
_entity_poly.pdbx_seq_one_letter_code
_entity_poly.pdbx_strand_id
1 'polypeptide(L)'
;SKDASKSMPQMSERRVEAVVVTGSRIANVQPNVAPNPYAIPGEPNTEAYPHSTINSVKSVAEQPVSTFAMEVDSASYANSRRLINQGELPGKDEVRVEEFLNYFKYQYQNPSDKNAPFSTNVTVAPSPWNKDKKIVHIGLQGYNKTQSQRPPLNLVLLLDVSGSMSAENKLPLAKKAIRTLLPQLDSRDHVSMVVYAGASGVVLNPTKGNETRDIVCAMENLQAGGSTAGGEGIELAYKLAQQNFQKDGVNRIALLTDGDFNVGVYDPERLKSIIAKKRESGIYLSVFGFGGDNYDDETMQALAQNGNGIAAYVDTLSEARKIFHDDFSTNMFPIANDEIGRAHV
;
A
#
# COMPACT_ATOMS: atom_id res chain seq x y z
N SER A 1 60.38 26.01 30.69
CA SER A 1 60.75 26.41 29.34
C SER A 1 59.93 25.70 28.32
N LYS A 2 59.32 26.52 27.50
CA LYS A 2 58.75 26.27 26.20
C LYS A 2 57.40 25.53 26.08
N ASP A 3 56.43 26.40 25.88
CA ASP A 3 55.15 26.21 25.25
C ASP A 3 55.21 25.44 23.93
N ALA A 4 54.20 24.61 23.70
CA ALA A 4 53.75 24.27 22.37
C ALA A 4 52.22 24.07 22.39
N SER A 5 51.50 25.21 22.19
CA SER A 5 50.09 25.20 21.84
C SER A 5 49.94 24.65 20.43
N LYS A 6 49.28 23.50 20.30
CA LYS A 6 48.78 22.99 19.02
C LYS A 6 47.35 23.49 18.79
N SER A 7 47.24 24.42 17.84
CA SER A 7 45.97 24.90 17.28
C SER A 7 45.22 23.77 16.57
N MET A 8 43.97 23.55 16.96
CA MET A 8 43.03 22.75 16.19
C MET A 8 42.61 23.51 14.92
N PRO A 9 42.44 22.83 13.79
CA PRO A 9 41.89 23.46 12.59
C PRO A 9 40.38 23.67 12.75
N GLN A 10 39.95 24.91 12.48
CA GLN A 10 38.55 25.27 12.35
C GLN A 10 37.91 24.46 11.21
N MET A 11 36.90 23.68 11.54
CA MET A 11 36.00 23.14 10.53
C MET A 11 35.15 24.28 9.97
N SER A 12 35.33 24.56 8.68
CA SER A 12 34.47 25.44 7.93
C SER A 12 33.04 24.90 7.89
N GLU A 13 32.11 25.64 8.43
CA GLU A 13 30.67 25.43 8.24
C GLU A 13 30.36 25.52 6.73
N ARG A 14 30.09 24.39 6.09
CA ARG A 14 29.45 24.37 4.78
C ARG A 14 28.00 24.80 4.98
N ARG A 15 27.67 26.01 4.60
CA ARG A 15 26.31 26.46 4.36
C ARG A 15 25.70 25.53 3.34
N VAL A 16 24.70 24.76 3.75
CA VAL A 16 23.80 24.06 2.83
C VAL A 16 22.87 25.14 2.28
N GLU A 17 23.12 25.57 1.05
CA GLU A 17 22.16 26.40 0.33
C GLU A 17 20.92 25.57 0.04
N ALA A 18 19.80 25.99 0.61
CA ALA A 18 18.51 25.41 0.30
C ALA A 18 18.19 25.68 -1.18
N VAL A 19 18.09 24.64 -1.98
CA VAL A 19 17.60 24.73 -3.36
C VAL A 19 16.11 25.04 -3.30
N VAL A 20 15.74 26.29 -3.50
CA VAL A 20 14.36 26.70 -3.70
C VAL A 20 13.97 26.30 -5.12
N VAL A 21 13.19 25.22 -5.25
CA VAL A 21 12.57 24.86 -6.53
C VAL A 21 11.41 25.83 -6.78
N THR A 22 11.68 26.95 -7.45
CA THR A 22 10.63 27.80 -8.00
C THR A 22 10.06 27.09 -9.22
N GLY A 23 8.76 26.77 -9.20
CA GLY A 23 8.04 26.17 -10.32
C GLY A 23 8.08 27.11 -11.55
N SER A 24 9.06 26.92 -12.40
CA SER A 24 9.09 27.50 -13.73
C SER A 24 8.16 26.70 -14.62
N ARG A 25 7.32 27.39 -15.39
CA ARG A 25 6.58 26.80 -16.51
C ARG A 25 7.56 25.99 -17.36
N ILE A 26 7.47 24.67 -17.30
CA ILE A 26 8.13 23.80 -18.25
C ILE A 26 7.34 23.95 -19.55
N ALA A 27 7.87 24.73 -20.48
CA ALA A 27 7.44 24.64 -21.88
C ALA A 27 7.67 23.20 -22.33
N ASN A 28 6.72 22.63 -23.05
CA ASN A 28 6.80 21.31 -23.68
C ASN A 28 8.12 21.18 -24.46
N VAL A 29 9.16 20.72 -23.81
CA VAL A 29 10.34 20.17 -24.48
C VAL A 29 10.13 18.66 -24.42
N GLN A 30 9.62 18.11 -25.49
CA GLN A 30 9.73 16.66 -25.70
C GLN A 30 11.24 16.35 -25.74
N PRO A 31 11.77 15.55 -24.82
CA PRO A 31 13.13 15.05 -24.99
C PRO A 31 13.13 14.17 -26.24
N ASN A 32 13.91 14.59 -27.22
CA ASN A 32 14.18 13.79 -28.42
C ASN A 32 15.12 12.65 -27.98
N VAL A 33 14.59 11.68 -27.25
CA VAL A 33 15.31 10.46 -26.90
C VAL A 33 15.28 9.61 -28.15
N ALA A 34 16.44 9.43 -28.77
CA ALA A 34 16.57 8.49 -29.87
C ALA A 34 16.06 7.12 -29.42
N PRO A 35 15.19 6.43 -30.19
CA PRO A 35 14.67 5.14 -29.79
C PRO A 35 15.83 4.18 -29.57
N ASN A 36 15.83 3.50 -28.41
CA ASN A 36 16.80 2.47 -28.10
C ASN A 36 16.71 1.36 -29.15
N PRO A 37 17.75 1.14 -29.99
CA PRO A 37 17.69 0.14 -31.06
C PRO A 37 17.61 -1.31 -30.56
N TYR A 38 17.67 -1.53 -29.25
CA TYR A 38 17.55 -2.83 -28.58
C TYR A 38 16.24 -2.96 -27.78
N ALA A 39 15.31 -2.01 -27.90
CA ALA A 39 13.99 -2.21 -27.35
C ALA A 39 13.33 -3.36 -28.10
N ILE A 40 13.20 -4.50 -27.45
CA ILE A 40 12.26 -5.55 -27.86
C ILE A 40 10.90 -4.84 -27.87
N PRO A 41 10.07 -4.98 -28.92
CA PRO A 41 8.71 -4.47 -28.88
C PRO A 41 8.05 -5.10 -27.65
N GLY A 42 7.93 -4.34 -26.58
CA GLY A 42 7.28 -4.75 -25.35
C GLY A 42 5.80 -4.99 -25.65
N GLU A 43 5.19 -5.86 -24.89
CA GLU A 43 3.73 -5.93 -24.87
C GLU A 43 3.19 -4.52 -24.60
N PRO A 44 2.05 -4.15 -25.22
CA PRO A 44 1.51 -2.81 -25.01
C PRO A 44 1.27 -2.58 -23.52
N ASN A 45 1.75 -1.44 -23.01
CA ASN A 45 1.47 -1.03 -21.63
C ASN A 45 -0.07 -0.92 -21.47
N THR A 46 -0.63 -1.74 -20.58
CA THR A 46 -2.07 -1.82 -20.28
C THR A 46 -2.38 -1.31 -18.88
N GLU A 47 -1.46 -0.58 -18.26
CA GLU A 47 -1.68 -0.01 -16.94
C GLU A 47 -2.94 0.87 -16.91
N ALA A 48 -3.77 0.69 -15.89
CA ALA A 48 -5.00 1.43 -15.69
C ALA A 48 -5.00 2.14 -14.33
N TYR A 49 -5.41 3.42 -14.35
CA TYR A 49 -5.47 4.27 -13.15
C TYR A 49 -6.83 4.94 -13.03
N PRO A 50 -7.37 5.09 -11.79
CA PRO A 50 -8.65 5.74 -11.58
C PRO A 50 -8.55 7.21 -11.98
N HIS A 51 -9.53 7.69 -12.75
CA HIS A 51 -9.59 9.09 -13.12
C HIS A 51 -9.94 9.97 -11.91
N SER A 52 -9.00 10.80 -11.46
CA SER A 52 -9.22 11.69 -10.32
C SER A 52 -9.90 13.00 -10.76
N THR A 53 -11.06 13.29 -10.19
CA THR A 53 -11.72 14.60 -10.33
C THR A 53 -11.25 15.54 -9.24
N ILE A 54 -10.74 16.72 -9.64
CA ILE A 54 -10.36 17.76 -8.67
C ILE A 54 -11.62 18.35 -8.06
N ASN A 55 -11.72 18.35 -6.73
CA ASN A 55 -12.80 19.00 -6.01
C ASN A 55 -12.84 20.52 -6.33
N SER A 56 -14.03 21.05 -6.60
CA SER A 56 -14.22 22.47 -6.77
C SER A 56 -14.03 23.25 -5.46
N VAL A 57 -13.63 24.51 -5.58
CA VAL A 57 -13.60 25.43 -4.43
C VAL A 57 -15.03 25.62 -3.91
N LYS A 58 -15.23 25.44 -2.61
CA LYS A 58 -16.52 25.57 -1.94
C LYS A 58 -16.58 26.86 -1.12
N SER A 59 -17.74 27.49 -1.09
CA SER A 59 -18.00 28.64 -0.22
C SER A 59 -18.25 28.16 1.22
N VAL A 60 -17.49 28.67 2.19
CA VAL A 60 -17.70 28.35 3.61
C VAL A 60 -19.08 28.78 4.11
N ALA A 61 -19.62 29.86 3.55
CA ALA A 61 -20.96 30.33 3.90
C ALA A 61 -22.07 29.34 3.49
N GLU A 62 -21.86 28.60 2.40
CA GLU A 62 -22.81 27.61 1.88
C GLU A 62 -22.52 26.20 2.39
N GLN A 63 -21.23 25.86 2.55
CA GLN A 63 -20.76 24.54 2.97
C GLN A 63 -19.67 24.68 4.06
N PRO A 64 -20.06 24.94 5.31
CA PRO A 64 -19.09 25.19 6.40
C PRO A 64 -18.40 23.92 6.91
N VAL A 65 -18.79 22.75 6.43
CA VAL A 65 -18.23 21.45 6.84
C VAL A 65 -17.56 20.78 5.66
N SER A 66 -16.31 20.40 5.86
CA SER A 66 -15.57 19.51 4.95
C SER A 66 -15.48 18.11 5.55
N THR A 67 -15.78 17.08 4.75
CA THR A 67 -15.64 15.67 5.13
C THR A 67 -14.53 15.04 4.31
N PHE A 68 -13.79 14.11 4.92
CA PHE A 68 -12.73 13.37 4.25
C PHE A 68 -12.67 11.93 4.76
N ALA A 69 -12.30 11.00 3.87
CA ALA A 69 -12.02 9.62 4.25
C ALA A 69 -10.67 9.53 5.00
N MET A 70 -10.56 8.56 5.90
CA MET A 70 -9.33 8.29 6.64
C MET A 70 -8.63 7.06 6.05
N GLU A 71 -8.17 7.18 4.84
CA GLU A 71 -7.43 6.15 4.12
C GLU A 71 -5.92 6.42 4.23
N VAL A 72 -5.12 5.35 4.28
CA VAL A 72 -3.65 5.43 4.41
C VAL A 72 -2.93 4.70 3.27
N ASP A 73 -3.56 4.61 2.11
CA ASP A 73 -2.97 4.00 0.94
C ASP A 73 -1.69 4.73 0.50
N SER A 74 -0.78 4.02 -0.13
CA SER A 74 0.53 4.53 -0.52
C SER A 74 1.00 4.05 -1.89
N ALA A 75 0.15 3.34 -2.64
CA ALA A 75 0.49 2.74 -3.93
C ALA A 75 0.99 3.78 -4.95
N SER A 76 0.33 4.95 -5.01
CA SER A 76 0.66 6.02 -5.95
C SER A 76 2.10 6.54 -5.78
N TYR A 77 2.60 6.66 -4.53
CA TYR A 77 3.98 7.09 -4.30
C TYR A 77 5.00 6.05 -4.81
N ALA A 78 4.80 4.77 -4.45
CA ALA A 78 5.72 3.70 -4.84
C ALA A 78 5.70 3.50 -6.36
N ASN A 79 4.53 3.59 -7.00
CA ASN A 79 4.41 3.51 -8.45
C ASN A 79 5.07 4.70 -9.16
N SER A 80 4.83 5.93 -8.70
CA SER A 80 5.49 7.12 -9.25
C SER A 80 7.01 7.03 -9.12
N ARG A 81 7.52 6.50 -8.00
CA ARG A 81 8.95 6.24 -7.82
C ARG A 81 9.48 5.24 -8.84
N ARG A 82 8.73 4.17 -9.13
CA ARG A 82 9.07 3.20 -10.18
C ARG A 82 9.23 3.87 -11.53
N LEU A 83 8.24 4.65 -11.96
CA LEU A 83 8.25 5.35 -13.25
C LEU A 83 9.44 6.30 -13.36
N ILE A 84 9.69 7.12 -12.33
CA ILE A 84 10.83 8.04 -12.29
C ILE A 84 12.16 7.28 -12.40
N ASN A 85 12.30 6.13 -11.74
CA ASN A 85 13.50 5.30 -11.84
C ASN A 85 13.68 4.66 -13.23
N GLN A 86 12.60 4.50 -13.98
CA GLN A 86 12.61 4.07 -15.39
C GLN A 86 12.87 5.23 -16.35
N GLY A 87 12.94 6.47 -15.86
CA GLY A 87 13.14 7.68 -16.67
C GLY A 87 11.84 8.25 -17.22
N GLU A 88 10.70 7.82 -16.70
CA GLU A 88 9.37 8.27 -17.09
C GLU A 88 8.79 9.20 -16.03
N LEU A 89 7.99 10.18 -16.45
CA LEU A 89 7.23 11.03 -15.52
C LEU A 89 5.84 10.43 -15.32
N PRO A 90 5.38 10.32 -14.06
CA PRO A 90 4.03 9.84 -13.80
C PRO A 90 2.98 10.77 -14.40
N GLY A 91 1.94 10.20 -14.97
CA GLY A 91 0.78 10.92 -15.48
C GLY A 91 -0.05 11.52 -14.35
N LYS A 92 -1.01 12.38 -14.73
CA LYS A 92 -1.84 13.09 -13.76
C LYS A 92 -2.69 12.14 -12.89
N ASP A 93 -3.20 11.08 -13.47
CA ASP A 93 -4.07 10.11 -12.80
C ASP A 93 -3.29 9.07 -11.98
N GLU A 94 -1.96 9.00 -12.17
CA GLU A 94 -1.04 8.16 -11.40
C GLU A 94 -0.62 8.81 -10.08
N VAL A 95 -0.85 10.13 -9.91
CA VAL A 95 -0.40 10.91 -8.75
C VAL A 95 -1.60 11.25 -7.86
N ARG A 96 -1.70 10.59 -6.73
CA ARG A 96 -2.64 10.93 -5.64
C ARG A 96 -1.86 11.59 -4.50
N VAL A 97 -2.07 12.90 -4.33
CA VAL A 97 -1.29 13.74 -3.41
C VAL A 97 -1.40 13.25 -1.97
N GLU A 98 -2.58 12.78 -1.55
CA GLU A 98 -2.83 12.20 -0.24
C GLU A 98 -1.96 11.00 0.05
N GLU A 99 -1.75 10.12 -0.93
CA GLU A 99 -0.89 8.95 -0.78
C GLU A 99 0.60 9.31 -0.70
N PHE A 100 1.01 10.40 -1.35
CA PHE A 100 2.35 10.95 -1.19
C PHE A 100 2.56 11.47 0.22
N LEU A 101 1.58 12.16 0.78
CA LEU A 101 1.64 12.65 2.15
C LEU A 101 1.65 11.50 3.16
N ASN A 102 0.80 10.50 2.98
CA ASN A 102 0.65 9.37 3.90
C ASN A 102 1.82 8.37 3.83
N TYR A 103 2.61 8.39 2.76
CA TYR A 103 3.77 7.50 2.62
C TYR A 103 4.84 7.73 3.69
N PHE A 104 5.01 8.97 4.14
CA PHE A 104 6.06 9.36 5.09
C PHE A 104 5.56 9.29 6.53
N LYS A 105 6.46 8.93 7.46
CA LYS A 105 6.19 8.92 8.90
C LYS A 105 6.39 10.31 9.49
N TYR A 106 5.38 10.81 10.16
CA TYR A 106 5.41 12.08 10.88
C TYR A 106 5.55 11.81 12.38
N GLN A 107 6.17 12.75 13.11
CA GLN A 107 6.35 12.66 14.57
C GLN A 107 5.15 13.26 15.30
N TYR A 108 3.96 12.74 15.04
CA TYR A 108 2.77 13.13 15.80
C TYR A 108 2.76 12.48 17.17
N GLN A 109 2.12 13.16 18.14
CA GLN A 109 1.93 12.59 19.47
C GLN A 109 0.97 11.40 19.42
N ASN A 110 1.35 10.31 20.07
CA ASN A 110 0.44 9.18 20.27
C ASN A 110 -0.77 9.59 21.11
N PRO A 111 -1.94 8.94 20.94
CA PRO A 111 -3.06 9.13 21.85
C PRO A 111 -2.65 8.93 23.31
N SER A 112 -3.00 9.87 24.18
CA SER A 112 -2.70 9.80 25.61
C SER A 112 -3.61 8.81 26.34
N ASP A 113 -4.81 8.60 25.83
CA ASP A 113 -5.79 7.64 26.35
C ASP A 113 -5.85 6.40 25.44
N LYS A 114 -5.71 5.21 26.05
CA LYS A 114 -5.84 3.93 25.34
C LYS A 114 -7.23 3.67 24.75
N ASN A 115 -8.24 4.38 25.27
CA ASN A 115 -9.62 4.30 24.75
C ASN A 115 -9.87 5.25 23.57
N ALA A 116 -8.95 6.20 23.31
CA ALA A 116 -9.02 7.07 22.14
C ALA A 116 -8.23 6.42 20.99
N PRO A 117 -8.88 6.06 19.87
CA PRO A 117 -8.19 5.39 18.76
C PRO A 117 -7.19 6.31 18.06
N PHE A 118 -7.40 7.63 18.13
CA PHE A 118 -6.56 8.64 17.47
C PHE A 118 -6.22 9.82 18.36
N SER A 119 -5.07 10.45 18.10
CA SER A 119 -4.81 11.85 18.45
C SER A 119 -4.86 12.72 17.21
N THR A 120 -5.33 13.96 17.36
CA THR A 120 -5.48 14.91 16.27
C THR A 120 -4.48 16.05 16.44
N ASN A 121 -3.71 16.33 15.39
CA ASN A 121 -2.75 17.44 15.34
C ASN A 121 -3.19 18.39 14.23
N VAL A 122 -3.58 19.61 14.59
CA VAL A 122 -4.03 20.62 13.62
C VAL A 122 -3.08 21.79 13.63
N THR A 123 -2.61 22.17 12.46
CA THR A 123 -1.74 23.33 12.24
C THR A 123 -2.25 24.16 11.08
N VAL A 124 -2.27 25.47 11.26
CA VAL A 124 -2.63 26.43 10.22
C VAL A 124 -1.41 27.26 9.87
N ALA A 125 -1.03 27.29 8.60
CA ALA A 125 0.11 28.02 8.10
C ALA A 125 -0.22 28.83 6.82
N PRO A 126 0.49 29.92 6.52
CA PRO A 126 0.38 30.57 5.23
C PRO A 126 0.72 29.60 4.09
N SER A 127 -0.01 29.69 2.97
CA SER A 127 0.32 28.91 1.81
C SER A 127 1.62 29.39 1.15
N PRO A 128 2.59 28.51 0.88
CA PRO A 128 3.81 28.89 0.19
C PRO A 128 3.60 29.26 -1.29
N TRP A 129 2.46 28.85 -1.86
CA TRP A 129 2.15 29.09 -3.27
C TRP A 129 1.26 30.32 -3.50
N ASN A 130 0.54 30.78 -2.47
CA ASN A 130 -0.37 31.92 -2.59
C ASN A 130 -0.48 32.65 -1.25
N LYS A 131 -0.08 33.92 -1.22
CA LYS A 131 -0.03 34.76 -0.02
C LYS A 131 -1.41 34.99 0.62
N ASP A 132 -2.47 34.94 -0.18
CA ASP A 132 -3.85 35.18 0.27
C ASP A 132 -4.54 33.93 0.77
N LYS A 133 -3.84 32.77 0.76
CA LYS A 133 -4.36 31.48 1.18
C LYS A 133 -3.63 30.95 2.39
N LYS A 134 -4.32 30.09 3.13
CA LYS A 134 -3.77 29.32 4.25
C LYS A 134 -3.88 27.83 3.95
N ILE A 135 -2.97 27.06 4.51
CA ILE A 135 -3.03 25.60 4.54
C ILE A 135 -3.49 25.21 5.94
N VAL A 136 -4.51 24.37 6.03
CA VAL A 136 -4.90 23.68 7.25
C VAL A 136 -4.36 22.26 7.13
N HIS A 137 -3.42 21.91 8.00
CA HIS A 137 -2.86 20.57 8.10
C HIS A 137 -3.53 19.84 9.25
N ILE A 138 -4.15 18.70 8.96
CA ILE A 138 -4.82 17.83 9.93
C ILE A 138 -4.08 16.50 9.94
N GLY A 139 -3.28 16.27 10.98
CA GLY A 139 -2.55 15.01 11.18
C GLY A 139 -3.29 14.14 12.21
N LEU A 140 -3.58 12.91 11.83
CA LEU A 140 -4.18 11.91 12.70
C LEU A 140 -3.14 10.84 13.03
N GLN A 141 -2.91 10.60 14.32
CA GLN A 141 -2.03 9.53 14.79
C GLN A 141 -2.86 8.45 15.45
N GLY A 142 -2.86 7.27 14.85
CA GLY A 142 -3.49 6.10 15.44
C GLY A 142 -2.74 5.56 16.65
N TYR A 143 -3.44 4.87 17.54
CA TYR A 143 -2.85 4.20 18.68
C TYR A 143 -1.89 3.08 18.22
N ASN A 144 -0.66 3.13 18.67
CA ASN A 144 0.38 2.15 18.29
C ASN A 144 0.31 0.93 19.22
N LYS A 145 -0.14 -0.22 18.70
CA LYS A 145 -0.16 -1.48 19.45
C LYS A 145 1.22 -2.14 19.40
N THR A 146 1.73 -2.54 20.55
CA THR A 146 2.93 -3.37 20.60
C THR A 146 2.62 -4.81 20.15
N GLN A 147 3.64 -5.56 19.75
CA GLN A 147 3.50 -6.96 19.33
C GLN A 147 2.73 -7.82 20.34
N SER A 148 2.94 -7.60 21.64
CA SER A 148 2.26 -8.33 22.72
C SER A 148 0.79 -7.92 22.92
N GLN A 149 0.42 -6.73 22.47
CA GLN A 149 -0.93 -6.16 22.66
C GLN A 149 -1.84 -6.36 21.46
N ARG A 150 -1.29 -6.78 20.31
CA ARG A 150 -2.09 -7.04 19.13
C ARG A 150 -2.93 -8.32 19.28
N PRO A 151 -4.14 -8.36 18.71
CA PRO A 151 -4.93 -9.58 18.66
C PRO A 151 -4.27 -10.65 17.78
N PRO A 152 -4.69 -11.93 17.88
CA PRO A 152 -4.29 -12.96 16.94
C PRO A 152 -4.68 -12.59 15.49
N LEU A 153 -3.91 -13.05 14.53
CA LEU A 153 -4.15 -12.83 13.11
C LEU A 153 -4.46 -14.17 12.41
N ASN A 154 -5.59 -14.22 11.71
CA ASN A 154 -5.89 -15.23 10.71
C ASN A 154 -5.64 -14.63 9.34
N LEU A 155 -4.49 -14.92 8.74
CA LEU A 155 -4.03 -14.37 7.47
C LEU A 155 -4.15 -15.42 6.37
N VAL A 156 -4.93 -15.11 5.35
CA VAL A 156 -4.93 -15.89 4.10
C VAL A 156 -4.15 -15.13 3.04
N LEU A 157 -3.03 -15.67 2.63
CA LEU A 157 -2.26 -15.19 1.49
C LEU A 157 -2.90 -15.73 0.22
N LEU A 158 -3.45 -14.86 -0.60
CA LEU A 158 -4.01 -15.18 -1.91
C LEU A 158 -3.03 -14.71 -2.97
N LEU A 159 -2.36 -15.66 -3.63
CA LEU A 159 -1.28 -15.37 -4.56
C LEU A 159 -1.71 -15.64 -6.00
N ASP A 160 -1.49 -14.65 -6.82
CA ASP A 160 -1.47 -14.82 -8.26
C ASP A 160 -0.23 -15.64 -8.67
N VAL A 161 -0.47 -16.76 -9.36
CA VAL A 161 0.58 -17.57 -9.95
C VAL A 161 0.37 -17.74 -11.46
N SER A 162 -0.34 -16.83 -12.09
CA SER A 162 -0.52 -16.80 -13.54
C SER A 162 0.81 -16.62 -14.29
N GLY A 163 0.83 -16.86 -15.58
CA GLY A 163 2.04 -16.75 -16.39
C GLY A 163 2.67 -15.36 -16.39
N SER A 164 1.85 -14.29 -16.28
CA SER A 164 2.31 -12.90 -16.19
C SER A 164 3.15 -12.63 -14.93
N MET A 165 2.98 -13.41 -13.85
CA MET A 165 3.71 -13.30 -12.59
C MET A 165 5.14 -13.86 -12.63
N SER A 166 5.64 -14.31 -13.78
CA SER A 166 6.95 -14.98 -13.89
C SER A 166 8.16 -14.05 -13.70
N ALA A 167 8.02 -12.74 -13.92
CA ALA A 167 9.12 -11.79 -13.85
C ALA A 167 9.68 -11.64 -12.42
N GLU A 168 10.96 -11.28 -12.29
CA GLU A 168 11.67 -11.16 -11.01
C GLU A 168 11.05 -10.16 -10.03
N ASN A 169 10.42 -9.11 -10.55
CA ASN A 169 9.71 -8.09 -9.78
C ASN A 169 8.24 -8.44 -9.48
N LYS A 170 7.79 -9.66 -9.77
CA LYS A 170 6.43 -10.17 -9.54
C LYS A 170 6.42 -11.33 -8.53
N LEU A 171 6.12 -12.56 -8.91
CA LEU A 171 6.06 -13.69 -7.96
C LEU A 171 7.36 -13.91 -7.17
N PRO A 172 8.56 -13.80 -7.76
CA PRO A 172 9.80 -13.89 -6.97
C PRO A 172 9.93 -12.78 -5.92
N LEU A 173 9.53 -11.55 -6.22
CA LEU A 173 9.50 -10.44 -5.25
C LEU A 173 8.41 -10.66 -4.19
N ALA A 174 7.22 -11.14 -4.58
CA ALA A 174 6.13 -11.46 -3.66
C ALA A 174 6.56 -12.53 -2.63
N LYS A 175 7.27 -13.57 -3.05
CA LYS A 175 7.88 -14.56 -2.13
C LYS A 175 8.86 -13.91 -1.16
N LYS A 176 9.73 -13.02 -1.64
CA LYS A 176 10.66 -12.27 -0.79
C LYS A 176 9.90 -11.37 0.20
N ALA A 177 8.80 -10.73 -0.23
CA ALA A 177 7.93 -9.93 0.62
C ALA A 177 7.32 -10.76 1.76
N ILE A 178 6.75 -11.92 1.46
CA ILE A 178 6.20 -12.85 2.47
C ILE A 178 7.29 -13.27 3.47
N ARG A 179 8.53 -13.49 3.04
CA ARG A 179 9.64 -13.79 3.97
C ARG A 179 9.88 -12.66 4.96
N THR A 180 9.68 -11.39 4.59
CA THR A 180 9.83 -10.25 5.52
C THR A 180 8.71 -10.18 6.54
N LEU A 181 7.55 -10.74 6.23
CA LEU A 181 6.39 -10.84 7.13
C LEU A 181 6.60 -11.86 8.26
N LEU A 182 7.25 -13.01 7.98
CA LEU A 182 7.30 -14.16 8.88
C LEU A 182 7.81 -13.82 10.30
N PRO A 183 8.85 -12.99 10.50
CA PRO A 183 9.31 -12.61 11.83
C PRO A 183 8.29 -11.83 12.67
N GLN A 184 7.24 -11.30 12.06
CA GLN A 184 6.17 -10.56 12.73
C GLN A 184 5.06 -11.47 13.27
N LEU A 185 5.08 -12.74 12.90
CA LEU A 185 4.08 -13.73 13.28
C LEU A 185 4.51 -14.51 14.53
N ASP A 186 3.53 -14.94 15.32
CA ASP A 186 3.75 -15.77 16.49
C ASP A 186 2.79 -16.98 16.52
N SER A 187 2.84 -17.77 17.59
CA SER A 187 2.04 -19.00 17.73
C SER A 187 0.53 -18.75 17.84
N ARG A 188 0.09 -17.52 18.07
CA ARG A 188 -1.33 -17.14 18.12
C ARG A 188 -1.89 -16.92 16.73
N ASP A 189 -1.03 -16.65 15.76
CA ASP A 189 -1.42 -16.37 14.38
C ASP A 189 -1.57 -17.66 13.59
N HIS A 190 -2.38 -17.57 12.53
CA HIS A 190 -2.49 -18.62 11.52
C HIS A 190 -2.28 -18.04 10.15
N VAL A 191 -1.51 -18.74 9.33
CA VAL A 191 -1.29 -18.42 7.92
C VAL A 191 -1.82 -19.53 7.05
N SER A 192 -2.55 -19.18 6.03
CA SER A 192 -3.00 -20.08 4.97
C SER A 192 -2.57 -19.52 3.63
N MET A 193 -2.41 -20.36 2.61
CA MET A 193 -2.11 -19.91 1.25
C MET A 193 -3.09 -20.51 0.26
N VAL A 194 -3.64 -19.63 -0.55
CA VAL A 194 -4.46 -19.94 -1.72
C VAL A 194 -3.74 -19.40 -2.95
N VAL A 195 -3.68 -20.16 -4.00
CA VAL A 195 -3.18 -19.71 -5.30
C VAL A 195 -4.30 -19.70 -6.32
N TYR A 196 -4.16 -18.83 -7.30
CA TYR A 196 -5.02 -18.85 -8.48
C TYR A 196 -4.19 -18.59 -9.75
N ALA A 197 -4.61 -19.27 -10.82
CA ALA A 197 -4.15 -19.12 -12.19
C ALA A 197 -5.28 -19.61 -13.10
N GLY A 198 -5.08 -20.64 -13.95
CA GLY A 198 -6.16 -21.30 -14.70
C GLY A 198 -7.17 -22.05 -13.83
N ALA A 199 -6.83 -22.31 -12.58
CA ALA A 199 -7.67 -22.84 -11.52
C ALA A 199 -7.22 -22.28 -10.16
N SER A 200 -8.06 -22.41 -9.14
CA SER A 200 -7.71 -22.02 -7.77
C SER A 200 -7.46 -23.23 -6.87
N GLY A 201 -6.59 -23.10 -5.87
CA GLY A 201 -6.27 -24.19 -4.96
C GLY A 201 -5.66 -23.74 -3.64
N VAL A 202 -5.89 -24.52 -2.59
CA VAL A 202 -5.23 -24.34 -1.29
C VAL A 202 -3.89 -25.05 -1.31
N VAL A 203 -2.79 -24.29 -1.10
CA VAL A 203 -1.43 -24.83 -1.05
C VAL A 203 -0.87 -24.90 0.37
N LEU A 204 -1.49 -24.16 1.31
CA LEU A 204 -1.20 -24.23 2.72
C LEU A 204 -2.51 -24.12 3.51
N ASN A 205 -2.86 -25.15 4.26
CA ASN A 205 -3.96 -25.10 5.23
C ASN A 205 -3.58 -24.18 6.41
N PRO A 206 -4.53 -23.79 7.29
CA PRO A 206 -4.23 -22.96 8.45
C PRO A 206 -3.08 -23.54 9.29
N THR A 207 -1.95 -22.85 9.26
CA THR A 207 -0.68 -23.23 9.88
C THR A 207 -0.29 -22.14 10.87
N LYS A 208 0.23 -22.50 12.05
CA LYS A 208 0.62 -21.51 13.06
C LYS A 208 1.75 -20.59 12.53
N GLY A 209 1.68 -19.31 12.87
CA GLY A 209 2.63 -18.30 12.39
C GLY A 209 4.09 -18.59 12.76
N ASN A 210 4.33 -19.33 13.84
CA ASN A 210 5.68 -19.76 14.25
C ASN A 210 6.16 -21.05 13.56
N GLU A 211 5.32 -21.75 12.79
CA GLU A 211 5.70 -22.90 11.96
C GLU A 211 6.29 -22.43 10.62
N THR A 212 7.30 -21.55 10.72
CA THR A 212 7.90 -20.82 9.59
C THR A 212 8.41 -21.76 8.49
N ARG A 213 8.90 -22.93 8.84
CA ARG A 213 9.43 -23.91 7.87
C ARG A 213 8.35 -24.38 6.90
N ASP A 214 7.16 -24.69 7.40
CA ASP A 214 6.07 -25.23 6.59
C ASP A 214 5.50 -24.13 5.68
N ILE A 215 5.39 -22.91 6.21
CA ILE A 215 4.98 -21.74 5.44
C ILE A 215 5.97 -21.47 4.29
N VAL A 216 7.29 -21.49 4.58
CA VAL A 216 8.33 -21.29 3.57
C VAL A 216 8.33 -22.42 2.54
N CYS A 217 8.22 -23.68 2.96
CA CYS A 217 8.17 -24.80 2.02
C CYS A 217 7.00 -24.70 1.06
N ALA A 218 5.80 -24.36 1.55
CA ALA A 218 4.62 -24.17 0.70
C ALA A 218 4.85 -23.04 -0.32
N MET A 219 5.38 -21.91 0.13
CA MET A 219 5.65 -20.74 -0.70
C MET A 219 6.71 -21.00 -1.78
N GLU A 220 7.83 -21.66 -1.43
CA GLU A 220 8.93 -21.88 -2.38
C GLU A 220 8.54 -22.80 -3.53
N ASN A 221 7.62 -23.72 -3.31
CA ASN A 221 7.11 -24.63 -4.35
C ASN A 221 6.20 -23.95 -5.36
N LEU A 222 5.80 -22.69 -5.16
CA LEU A 222 4.96 -21.97 -6.11
C LEU A 222 5.74 -21.64 -7.39
N GLN A 223 5.10 -21.82 -8.51
CA GLN A 223 5.65 -21.49 -9.84
C GLN A 223 4.58 -20.74 -10.64
N ALA A 224 5.03 -19.70 -11.35
CA ALA A 224 4.15 -18.97 -12.26
C ALA A 224 3.83 -19.80 -13.52
N GLY A 225 2.56 -19.79 -13.92
CA GLY A 225 2.10 -20.46 -15.12
C GLY A 225 0.58 -20.54 -15.23
N GLY A 226 0.06 -20.69 -16.43
CA GLY A 226 -1.37 -20.76 -16.72
C GLY A 226 -2.05 -19.40 -16.95
N SER A 227 -3.36 -19.44 -17.15
CA SER A 227 -4.24 -18.25 -17.29
C SER A 227 -4.66 -17.71 -15.93
N THR A 228 -5.41 -16.61 -15.90
CA THR A 228 -5.85 -15.96 -14.65
C THR A 228 -7.35 -16.22 -14.40
N ALA A 229 -7.70 -16.76 -13.24
CA ALA A 229 -9.07 -16.96 -12.75
C ALA A 229 -9.23 -16.41 -11.30
N GLY A 230 -9.06 -15.10 -11.17
CA GLY A 230 -8.96 -14.42 -9.87
C GLY A 230 -10.22 -14.51 -9.00
N GLY A 231 -11.43 -14.49 -9.61
CA GLY A 231 -12.68 -14.52 -8.87
C GLY A 231 -12.87 -15.79 -8.05
N GLU A 232 -12.55 -16.96 -8.59
CA GLU A 232 -12.62 -18.24 -7.85
C GLU A 232 -11.59 -18.28 -6.72
N GLY A 233 -10.40 -17.67 -6.92
CA GLY A 233 -9.37 -17.54 -5.89
C GLY A 233 -9.85 -16.73 -4.69
N ILE A 234 -10.52 -15.60 -4.92
CA ILE A 234 -11.11 -14.76 -3.86
C ILE A 234 -12.16 -15.54 -3.07
N GLU A 235 -13.09 -16.21 -3.74
CA GLU A 235 -14.13 -17.01 -3.04
C GLU A 235 -13.51 -18.12 -2.18
N LEU A 236 -12.50 -18.81 -2.70
CA LEU A 236 -11.80 -19.86 -1.97
C LEU A 236 -11.04 -19.28 -0.76
N ALA A 237 -10.38 -18.13 -0.92
CA ALA A 237 -9.69 -17.45 0.17
C ALA A 237 -10.66 -17.02 1.29
N TYR A 238 -11.82 -16.45 0.95
CA TYR A 238 -12.85 -16.12 1.93
C TYR A 238 -13.42 -17.37 2.64
N LYS A 239 -13.62 -18.45 1.90
CA LYS A 239 -14.08 -19.73 2.49
C LYS A 239 -13.06 -20.25 3.50
N LEU A 240 -11.77 -20.21 3.17
CA LEU A 240 -10.70 -20.64 4.05
C LEU A 240 -10.55 -19.72 5.28
N ALA A 241 -10.64 -18.41 5.10
CA ALA A 241 -10.65 -17.44 6.18
C ALA A 241 -11.82 -17.67 7.15
N GLN A 242 -13.00 -18.00 6.62
CA GLN A 242 -14.19 -18.28 7.42
C GLN A 242 -14.07 -19.59 8.19
N GLN A 243 -13.45 -20.62 7.61
CA GLN A 243 -13.23 -21.92 8.28
C GLN A 243 -12.31 -21.79 9.49
N ASN A 244 -11.36 -20.89 9.47
CA ASN A 244 -10.40 -20.62 10.56
C ASN A 244 -10.65 -19.27 11.24
N PHE A 245 -11.90 -18.81 11.28
CA PHE A 245 -12.25 -17.49 11.78
C PHE A 245 -11.86 -17.30 13.24
N GLN A 246 -11.08 -16.27 13.52
CA GLN A 246 -10.64 -15.86 14.86
C GLN A 246 -11.63 -14.84 15.42
N LYS A 247 -12.49 -15.24 16.35
CA LYS A 247 -13.53 -14.36 16.91
C LYS A 247 -12.97 -13.15 17.63
N ASP A 248 -11.88 -13.33 18.39
CA ASP A 248 -11.21 -12.26 19.15
C ASP A 248 -9.93 -11.77 18.46
N GLY A 249 -9.81 -12.06 17.17
CA GLY A 249 -8.66 -11.74 16.33
C GLY A 249 -9.02 -10.90 15.12
N VAL A 250 -8.04 -10.71 14.26
CA VAL A 250 -8.21 -10.08 12.95
C VAL A 250 -8.20 -11.18 11.88
N ASN A 251 -9.18 -11.13 10.99
CA ASN A 251 -9.28 -12.05 9.86
C ASN A 251 -9.05 -11.26 8.58
N ARG A 252 -7.99 -11.59 7.87
CA ARG A 252 -7.55 -10.80 6.71
C ARG A 252 -7.10 -11.69 5.57
N ILE A 253 -7.49 -11.30 4.38
CA ILE A 253 -6.94 -11.81 3.12
C ILE A 253 -5.94 -10.77 2.62
N ALA A 254 -4.76 -11.21 2.24
CA ALA A 254 -3.77 -10.41 1.53
C ALA A 254 -3.66 -10.96 0.10
N LEU A 255 -4.18 -10.21 -0.86
CA LEU A 255 -4.09 -10.51 -2.29
C LEU A 255 -2.76 -9.97 -2.83
N LEU A 256 -1.94 -10.83 -3.44
CA LEU A 256 -0.69 -10.48 -4.09
C LEU A 256 -0.82 -10.78 -5.59
N THR A 257 -0.79 -9.76 -6.43
CA THR A 257 -1.06 -9.84 -7.87
C THR A 257 -0.24 -8.81 -8.64
N ASP A 258 -0.11 -8.96 -9.95
CA ASP A 258 0.49 -7.94 -10.83
C ASP A 258 -0.53 -6.96 -11.43
N GLY A 259 -1.79 -7.10 -11.05
CA GLY A 259 -2.87 -6.22 -11.49
C GLY A 259 -3.70 -6.78 -12.64
N ASP A 260 -3.21 -7.75 -13.38
CA ASP A 260 -4.02 -8.47 -14.38
C ASP A 260 -5.02 -9.39 -13.64
N PHE A 261 -5.95 -8.73 -12.94
CA PHE A 261 -6.97 -9.43 -12.20
C PHE A 261 -8.16 -9.74 -13.11
N ASN A 262 -7.95 -10.70 -14.00
CA ASN A 262 -9.06 -11.20 -14.81
C ASN A 262 -10.00 -12.01 -13.91
N VAL A 263 -11.15 -11.41 -13.58
CA VAL A 263 -12.17 -12.02 -12.72
C VAL A 263 -12.87 -13.23 -13.37
N GLY A 264 -12.50 -13.59 -14.59
CA GLY A 264 -13.09 -14.75 -15.29
C GLY A 264 -14.57 -14.55 -15.58
N VAL A 265 -15.42 -15.41 -15.02
CA VAL A 265 -16.89 -15.38 -15.21
C VAL A 265 -17.57 -14.27 -14.41
N TYR A 266 -16.86 -13.56 -13.52
CA TYR A 266 -17.46 -12.57 -12.62
C TYR A 266 -17.43 -11.16 -13.20
N ASP A 267 -18.58 -10.52 -13.18
CA ASP A 267 -18.71 -9.07 -13.35
C ASP A 267 -17.97 -8.35 -12.19
N PRO A 268 -17.13 -7.31 -12.45
CA PRO A 268 -16.43 -6.54 -11.42
C PRO A 268 -17.36 -6.02 -10.31
N GLU A 269 -18.56 -5.57 -10.65
CA GLU A 269 -19.53 -5.08 -9.66
C GLU A 269 -20.05 -6.20 -8.75
N ARG A 270 -20.23 -7.40 -9.29
CA ARG A 270 -20.58 -8.57 -8.49
C ARG A 270 -19.46 -8.94 -7.51
N LEU A 271 -18.21 -8.86 -7.95
CA LEU A 271 -17.06 -9.11 -7.09
C LEU A 271 -16.97 -8.09 -5.95
N LYS A 272 -17.10 -6.80 -6.23
CA LYS A 272 -17.19 -5.74 -5.23
C LYS A 272 -18.30 -6.01 -4.20
N SER A 273 -19.47 -6.44 -4.67
CA SER A 273 -20.61 -6.79 -3.79
C SER A 273 -20.31 -7.99 -2.89
N ILE A 274 -19.62 -9.02 -3.40
CA ILE A 274 -19.20 -10.17 -2.61
C ILE A 274 -18.22 -9.74 -1.51
N ILE A 275 -17.23 -8.94 -1.85
CA ILE A 275 -16.20 -8.43 -0.93
C ILE A 275 -16.86 -7.57 0.16
N ALA A 276 -17.74 -6.63 -0.21
CA ALA A 276 -18.47 -5.80 0.74
C ALA A 276 -19.29 -6.62 1.74
N LYS A 277 -20.00 -7.64 1.27
CA LYS A 277 -20.72 -8.59 2.13
C LYS A 277 -19.79 -9.35 3.09
N LYS A 278 -18.64 -9.77 2.62
CA LYS A 278 -17.65 -10.50 3.44
C LYS A 278 -16.99 -9.60 4.47
N ARG A 279 -16.76 -8.34 4.15
CA ARG A 279 -16.31 -7.31 5.09
C ARG A 279 -17.26 -7.22 6.31
N GLU A 280 -18.58 -7.23 6.09
CA GLU A 280 -19.58 -7.22 7.17
C GLU A 280 -19.45 -8.42 8.11
N SER A 281 -18.92 -9.55 7.63
CA SER A 281 -18.62 -10.73 8.46
C SER A 281 -17.29 -10.63 9.22
N GLY A 282 -16.57 -9.51 9.14
CA GLY A 282 -15.30 -9.28 9.83
C GLY A 282 -14.08 -9.88 9.14
N ILE A 283 -14.15 -10.18 7.85
CA ILE A 283 -13.01 -10.63 7.04
C ILE A 283 -12.63 -9.51 6.08
N TYR A 284 -11.43 -8.95 6.25
CA TYR A 284 -10.90 -7.83 5.48
C TYR A 284 -10.05 -8.30 4.30
N LEU A 285 -9.96 -7.47 3.26
CA LEU A 285 -9.15 -7.73 2.07
C LEU A 285 -8.20 -6.56 1.81
N SER A 286 -6.89 -6.82 1.88
CA SER A 286 -5.85 -5.91 1.40
C SER A 286 -5.27 -6.40 0.09
N VAL A 287 -4.84 -5.47 -0.76
CA VAL A 287 -4.31 -5.76 -2.09
C VAL A 287 -2.91 -5.21 -2.23
N PHE A 288 -1.99 -6.03 -2.68
CA PHE A 288 -0.57 -5.70 -2.87
C PHE A 288 -0.20 -5.97 -4.32
N GLY A 289 0.10 -4.89 -5.04
CA GLY A 289 0.48 -4.93 -6.46
C GLY A 289 1.98 -5.12 -6.66
N PHE A 290 2.36 -5.88 -7.66
CA PHE A 290 3.74 -6.17 -8.05
C PHE A 290 3.95 -5.98 -9.54
N GLY A 291 5.18 -5.67 -9.96
CA GLY A 291 5.51 -5.58 -11.38
C GLY A 291 5.19 -4.23 -12.01
N GLY A 292 4.92 -4.22 -13.29
CA GLY A 292 4.56 -3.08 -14.13
C GLY A 292 3.89 -3.57 -15.41
N ASP A 293 3.68 -2.71 -16.40
CA ASP A 293 3.15 -2.97 -17.75
C ASP A 293 1.67 -3.38 -17.80
N ASN A 294 1.16 -4.10 -16.80
CA ASN A 294 -0.24 -4.55 -16.68
C ASN A 294 -0.85 -4.22 -15.31
N TYR A 295 -0.30 -3.26 -14.59
CA TYR A 295 -0.78 -2.86 -13.27
C TYR A 295 -2.13 -2.14 -13.37
N ASP A 296 -3.19 -2.73 -12.83
CA ASP A 296 -4.53 -2.15 -12.76
C ASP A 296 -4.81 -1.57 -11.37
N ASP A 297 -4.39 -0.32 -11.16
CA ASP A 297 -4.55 0.39 -9.91
C ASP A 297 -6.02 0.63 -9.57
N GLU A 298 -6.88 0.90 -10.57
CA GLU A 298 -8.30 1.15 -10.38
C GLU A 298 -8.99 -0.06 -9.74
N THR A 299 -8.77 -1.24 -10.30
CA THR A 299 -9.32 -2.48 -9.74
C THR A 299 -8.77 -2.78 -8.35
N MET A 300 -7.46 -2.62 -8.13
CA MET A 300 -6.85 -2.89 -6.83
C MET A 300 -7.38 -1.97 -5.74
N GLN A 301 -7.48 -0.68 -6.00
CA GLN A 301 -8.07 0.31 -5.09
C GLN A 301 -9.52 -0.06 -4.77
N ALA A 302 -10.32 -0.38 -5.79
CA ALA A 302 -11.71 -0.74 -5.60
C ALA A 302 -11.89 -2.01 -4.74
N LEU A 303 -11.05 -3.03 -4.93
CA LEU A 303 -11.09 -4.27 -4.13
C LEU A 303 -10.69 -3.99 -2.67
N ALA A 304 -9.64 -3.23 -2.43
CA ALA A 304 -9.15 -2.89 -1.10
C ALA A 304 -10.18 -2.05 -0.32
N GLN A 305 -10.73 -1.00 -0.93
CA GLN A 305 -11.76 -0.14 -0.33
C GLN A 305 -13.03 -0.92 0.03
N ASN A 306 -13.54 -1.75 -0.89
CA ASN A 306 -14.71 -2.60 -0.58
C ASN A 306 -14.39 -3.64 0.49
N GLY A 307 -13.12 -4.01 0.67
CA GLY A 307 -12.64 -4.97 1.65
C GLY A 307 -12.22 -4.39 3.00
N ASN A 308 -12.34 -3.08 3.25
CA ASN A 308 -11.75 -2.41 4.43
C ASN A 308 -10.26 -2.77 4.63
N GLY A 309 -9.54 -2.86 3.54
CA GLY A 309 -8.12 -3.12 3.52
C GLY A 309 -7.34 -1.94 2.95
N ILE A 310 -6.07 -2.14 2.70
CA ILE A 310 -5.19 -1.18 2.05
C ILE A 310 -4.84 -1.63 0.65
N ALA A 311 -4.60 -0.67 -0.24
CA ALA A 311 -3.96 -0.88 -1.52
C ALA A 311 -2.51 -0.36 -1.44
N ALA A 312 -1.55 -1.22 -1.76
CA ALA A 312 -0.15 -0.84 -1.79
C ALA A 312 0.56 -1.44 -3.00
N TYR A 313 1.55 -0.73 -3.52
CA TYR A 313 2.36 -1.18 -4.64
C TYR A 313 3.79 -1.49 -4.19
N VAL A 314 4.29 -2.67 -4.55
CA VAL A 314 5.60 -3.18 -4.14
C VAL A 314 6.54 -3.19 -5.35
N ASP A 315 7.33 -2.13 -5.49
CA ASP A 315 8.32 -1.99 -6.57
C ASP A 315 9.66 -2.64 -6.23
N THR A 316 9.98 -2.75 -4.96
CA THR A 316 11.28 -3.20 -4.46
C THR A 316 11.18 -4.03 -3.19
N LEU A 317 12.24 -4.77 -2.86
CA LEU A 317 12.33 -5.48 -1.56
C LEU A 317 12.35 -4.51 -0.38
N SER A 318 12.85 -3.29 -0.55
CA SER A 318 12.81 -2.25 0.49
C SER A 318 11.38 -1.82 0.79
N GLU A 319 10.55 -1.65 -0.26
CA GLU A 319 9.12 -1.38 -0.09
C GLU A 319 8.38 -2.56 0.53
N ALA A 320 8.68 -3.79 0.09
CA ALA A 320 8.14 -4.99 0.71
C ALA A 320 8.44 -5.04 2.21
N ARG A 321 9.67 -4.73 2.61
CA ARG A 321 10.06 -4.67 4.03
C ARG A 321 9.29 -3.59 4.78
N LYS A 322 9.15 -2.39 4.20
CA LYS A 322 8.35 -1.31 4.81
C LYS A 322 6.92 -1.79 5.08
N ILE A 323 6.25 -2.38 4.10
CA ILE A 323 4.83 -2.78 4.18
C ILE A 323 4.63 -3.98 5.12
N PHE A 324 5.42 -5.03 4.98
CA PHE A 324 5.19 -6.32 5.63
C PHE A 324 5.97 -6.52 6.93
N HIS A 325 6.95 -5.67 7.22
CA HIS A 325 7.75 -5.74 8.44
C HIS A 325 7.62 -4.46 9.28
N ASP A 326 8.03 -3.30 8.73
CA ASP A 326 8.15 -2.08 9.52
C ASP A 326 6.78 -1.48 9.87
N ASP A 327 5.82 -1.58 8.95
CA ASP A 327 4.44 -1.10 9.08
C ASP A 327 3.42 -2.24 9.26
N PHE A 328 3.89 -3.45 9.62
CA PHE A 328 3.05 -4.64 9.78
C PHE A 328 1.83 -4.40 10.66
N SER A 329 2.05 -3.81 11.84
CA SER A 329 0.96 -3.55 12.78
C SER A 329 -0.07 -2.58 12.22
N THR A 330 0.36 -1.55 11.50
CA THR A 330 -0.53 -0.57 10.87
C THR A 330 -1.33 -1.20 9.73
N ASN A 331 -0.68 -2.02 8.91
CA ASN A 331 -1.28 -2.57 7.70
C ASN A 331 -2.18 -3.77 7.98
N MET A 332 -1.93 -4.52 9.05
CA MET A 332 -2.66 -5.75 9.34
C MET A 332 -3.77 -5.60 10.37
N PHE A 333 -3.66 -4.65 11.31
CA PHE A 333 -4.58 -4.54 12.44
C PHE A 333 -5.37 -3.23 12.41
N PRO A 334 -6.68 -3.27 12.22
CA PRO A 334 -7.52 -2.08 12.32
C PRO A 334 -7.51 -1.58 13.78
N ILE A 335 -7.53 -0.25 13.95
CA ILE A 335 -7.61 0.41 15.26
C ILE A 335 -9.00 0.98 15.52
N ALA A 336 -9.75 1.27 14.48
CA ALA A 336 -11.14 1.71 14.50
C ALA A 336 -11.86 1.27 13.22
N ASN A 337 -13.18 1.27 13.25
CA ASN A 337 -14.06 0.98 12.11
C ASN A 337 -15.00 2.15 11.88
N ASP A 338 -15.40 2.37 10.63
CA ASP A 338 -16.42 3.34 10.22
C ASP A 338 -16.12 4.81 10.62
N GLU A 339 -14.84 5.18 10.59
CA GLU A 339 -14.40 6.54 10.93
C GLU A 339 -14.56 7.49 9.75
N ILE A 340 -15.13 8.67 10.00
CA ILE A 340 -15.24 9.75 9.02
C ILE A 340 -14.69 11.04 9.63
N GLY A 341 -13.72 11.65 8.95
CA GLY A 341 -13.20 12.95 9.33
C GLY A 341 -14.15 14.08 8.94
N ARG A 342 -14.40 15.02 9.87
CA ARG A 342 -15.14 16.25 9.61
C ARG A 342 -14.37 17.45 10.15
N ALA A 343 -14.19 18.45 9.31
CA ALA A 343 -13.64 19.74 9.70
C ALA A 343 -14.70 20.84 9.55
N HIS A 344 -14.90 21.63 10.59
CA HIS A 344 -15.63 22.89 10.52
C HIS A 344 -14.65 24.00 10.21
N VAL A 345 -14.89 24.77 9.16
CA VAL A 345 -13.97 25.82 8.65
C VAL A 345 -14.58 27.19 8.88
#